data_771729f98f306cda5758e7cca3f0490e
#
_entry.id   771729f98f306cda5758e7cca3f0490e
#
_cell.length_a   1.000
_cell.length_b   1.000
_cell.length_c   1.000
_cell.angle_alpha   90.00
_cell.angle_beta   90.00
_cell.angle_gamma   90.00
#
_symmetry.space_group_name_H-M   'P 1'
#
loop_
_entity.id
_entity.type
_entity.pdbx_description
1 polymer ?
#
loop_
_entity_poly.entity_id
_entity_poly.type
_entity_poly.pdbx_seq_one_letter_code
_entity_poly.pdbx_strand_id
1 'polypeptide(L)'
;MIGASHEPRRLHTMISRCIALCAVLFATAAYAQTNYPNRVVRIVNPYVAGSTTDVLARALAVGLSSRLGQQFVIENRPGAGGALGTAAVARAEADGHTLLFAPALVLSVYPQARGADAGYKPDALTPICQTFTNAMALAVRPDSPIKTIGDLVAMAKQRPGALNYGHQGPLTIPHLAMEEFLQVAGISIADIPFRGEPLVITDLIGGQIHVASIVLGSAAGQNIRLIGVFAETRHPAFPSVPTVKEQGYDVSPASFGGLLAPAATPADVVDKLAGACAVAAKSEAYETVARRAAQPTDYYADSDAFQERLTRDIERKAAVLARVKTQP
;
A
#
# COMPACT_ATOMS: atom_id res chain seq x y z
N MET A 1 80.45 -25.46 -31.58
CA MET A 1 79.04 -25.51 -31.89
C MET A 1 78.28 -25.93 -30.64
N ILE A 2 77.76 -25.01 -29.94
CA ILE A 2 76.98 -25.23 -28.69
C ILE A 2 75.63 -24.67 -28.92
N GLY A 3 74.60 -25.54 -29.06
CA GLY A 3 73.20 -25.17 -29.22
C GLY A 3 72.48 -25.09 -27.89
N ALA A 4 72.04 -23.89 -27.55
CA ALA A 4 71.18 -23.69 -26.39
C ALA A 4 69.69 -23.75 -26.84
N SER A 5 68.92 -24.64 -26.26
CA SER A 5 67.45 -24.70 -26.43
C SER A 5 66.80 -25.25 -25.18
N HIS A 6 66.59 -24.41 -24.18
CA HIS A 6 65.79 -24.77 -23.01
C HIS A 6 65.10 -23.55 -22.37
N GLU A 7 64.02 -22.98 -23.01
CA GLU A 7 63.20 -21.99 -22.33
C GLU A 7 61.69 -21.88 -22.60
N PRO A 8 60.99 -22.71 -23.36
CA PRO A 8 59.51 -22.49 -23.47
C PRO A 8 58.68 -23.16 -22.36
N ARG A 9 59.22 -24.19 -21.63
CA ARG A 9 58.42 -24.96 -20.66
C ARG A 9 58.10 -24.20 -19.34
N ARG A 10 58.99 -23.33 -18.90
CA ARG A 10 58.80 -22.58 -17.62
C ARG A 10 57.74 -21.48 -17.75
N LEU A 11 57.61 -20.84 -18.90
CA LEU A 11 56.66 -19.76 -19.15
C LEU A 11 55.20 -20.28 -19.15
N HIS A 12 54.98 -21.45 -19.78
CA HIS A 12 53.64 -22.10 -19.79
C HIS A 12 53.17 -22.54 -18.39
N THR A 13 54.10 -23.04 -17.56
CA THR A 13 53.77 -23.45 -16.18
C THR A 13 53.50 -22.27 -15.26
N MET A 14 54.14 -21.13 -15.47
CA MET A 14 53.85 -19.90 -14.70
C MET A 14 52.48 -19.28 -15.11
N ILE A 15 52.19 -19.21 -16.39
CA ILE A 15 50.92 -18.69 -16.92
C ILE A 15 49.75 -19.59 -16.45
N SER A 16 49.88 -20.91 -16.51
CA SER A 16 48.87 -21.85 -16.05
C SER A 16 48.62 -21.73 -14.53
N ARG A 17 49.65 -21.49 -13.72
CA ARG A 17 49.52 -21.27 -12.25
C ARG A 17 48.87 -19.93 -11.94
N CYS A 18 49.15 -18.87 -12.68
CA CYS A 18 48.46 -17.56 -12.52
C CYS A 18 46.99 -17.63 -12.92
N ILE A 19 46.63 -18.32 -14.00
CA ILE A 19 45.24 -18.52 -14.40
C ILE A 19 44.48 -19.34 -13.36
N ALA A 20 45.10 -20.41 -12.82
CA ALA A 20 44.48 -21.21 -11.75
C ALA A 20 44.27 -20.41 -10.46
N LEU A 21 45.24 -19.53 -10.09
CA LEU A 21 45.12 -18.68 -8.92
C LEU A 21 44.05 -17.60 -9.08
N CYS A 22 43.93 -16.98 -10.29
CA CYS A 22 42.87 -16.06 -10.61
C CYS A 22 41.50 -16.75 -10.61
N ALA A 23 41.36 -17.97 -11.14
CA ALA A 23 40.10 -18.72 -11.11
C ALA A 23 39.65 -19.06 -9.69
N VAL A 24 40.59 -19.37 -8.75
CA VAL A 24 40.24 -19.61 -7.35
C VAL A 24 39.80 -18.32 -6.65
N LEU A 25 40.44 -17.20 -6.96
CA LEU A 25 40.04 -15.87 -6.40
C LEU A 25 38.65 -15.41 -6.90
N PHE A 26 38.28 -15.73 -8.14
CA PHE A 26 36.94 -15.45 -8.67
C PHE A 26 35.89 -16.40 -8.10
N ALA A 27 36.23 -17.64 -7.76
CA ALA A 27 35.26 -18.60 -7.20
C ALA A 27 34.87 -18.29 -5.73
N THR A 28 35.73 -17.62 -4.97
CA THR A 28 35.42 -17.24 -3.57
C THR A 28 34.54 -16.01 -3.44
N ALA A 29 34.37 -15.20 -4.50
CA ALA A 29 33.46 -14.04 -4.51
C ALA A 29 31.98 -14.43 -4.63
N ALA A 30 31.65 -15.69 -5.01
CA ALA A 30 30.30 -16.13 -5.31
C ALA A 30 29.48 -16.64 -4.13
N TYR A 31 30.02 -16.67 -2.90
CA TYR A 31 29.31 -17.13 -1.70
C TYR A 31 29.34 -16.11 -0.54
N ALA A 32 29.23 -14.83 -0.85
CA ALA A 32 28.74 -13.91 0.16
C ALA A 32 27.23 -14.17 0.31
N GLN A 33 26.85 -15.21 1.05
CA GLN A 33 25.50 -15.26 1.62
C GLN A 33 25.31 -13.95 2.37
N THR A 34 24.56 -13.06 1.78
CA THR A 34 24.20 -11.80 2.45
C THR A 34 23.53 -12.18 3.77
N ASN A 35 24.19 -11.87 4.88
CA ASN A 35 23.66 -12.15 6.22
C ASN A 35 22.54 -11.16 6.52
N TYR A 36 21.55 -11.14 5.62
CA TYR A 36 20.39 -10.26 5.68
C TYR A 36 19.31 -10.89 6.58
N PRO A 37 18.63 -10.09 7.41
CA PRO A 37 19.01 -8.75 7.82
C PRO A 37 20.14 -8.81 8.89
N ASN A 38 21.13 -7.92 8.79
CA ASN A 38 22.25 -7.84 9.74
C ASN A 38 22.17 -6.61 10.65
N ARG A 39 21.16 -5.77 10.47
CA ARG A 39 20.85 -4.57 11.26
C ARG A 39 19.35 -4.30 11.26
N VAL A 40 18.91 -3.32 12.02
CA VAL A 40 17.52 -2.89 12.10
C VAL A 40 16.97 -2.60 10.70
N VAL A 41 15.78 -3.12 10.41
CA VAL A 41 15.03 -2.85 9.18
C VAL A 41 13.96 -1.80 9.47
N ARG A 42 13.92 -0.74 8.70
CA ARG A 42 12.88 0.31 8.78
C ARG A 42 11.77 0.03 7.79
N ILE A 43 10.55 0.02 8.26
CA ILE A 43 9.35 0.00 7.42
C ILE A 43 8.73 1.39 7.47
N VAL A 44 8.80 2.12 6.37
CA VAL A 44 8.14 3.41 6.22
C VAL A 44 6.66 3.18 5.97
N ASN A 45 5.81 3.74 6.84
CA ASN A 45 4.38 3.88 6.60
C ASN A 45 4.12 5.33 6.14
N PRO A 46 3.56 5.56 4.93
CA PRO A 46 3.40 6.90 4.39
C PRO A 46 2.16 7.63 4.92
N TYR A 47 1.57 7.16 6.03
CA TYR A 47 0.41 7.73 6.69
C TYR A 47 0.68 8.03 8.16
N VAL A 48 -0.25 8.77 8.78
CA VAL A 48 -0.17 9.12 10.20
C VAL A 48 -0.26 7.88 11.10
N ALA A 49 0.34 7.97 12.28
CA ALA A 49 0.20 6.94 13.30
C ALA A 49 -1.28 6.76 13.69
N GLY A 50 -1.69 5.53 13.98
CA GLY A 50 -3.07 5.17 14.30
C GLY A 50 -3.98 4.97 13.08
N SER A 51 -3.51 5.20 11.86
CA SER A 51 -4.24 4.81 10.65
C SER A 51 -4.32 3.28 10.53
N THR A 52 -5.31 2.77 9.79
CA THR A 52 -5.44 1.32 9.53
C THR A 52 -4.15 0.72 8.98
N THR A 53 -3.47 1.43 8.07
CA THR A 53 -2.18 0.99 7.50
C THR A 53 -1.08 0.93 8.56
N ASP A 54 -1.02 1.89 9.50
CA ASP A 54 -0.04 1.89 10.59
C ASP A 54 -0.23 0.70 11.54
N VAL A 55 -1.48 0.43 11.91
CA VAL A 55 -1.82 -0.68 12.82
C VAL A 55 -1.44 -2.04 12.20
N LEU A 56 -1.73 -2.24 10.91
CA LEU A 56 -1.36 -3.45 10.17
C LEU A 56 0.16 -3.56 9.99
N ALA A 57 0.85 -2.45 9.67
CA ALA A 57 2.31 -2.42 9.53
C ALA A 57 3.01 -2.86 10.83
N ARG A 58 2.54 -2.37 11.98
CA ARG A 58 3.09 -2.74 13.30
C ARG A 58 2.90 -4.22 13.60
N ALA A 59 1.73 -4.77 13.30
CA ALA A 59 1.45 -6.19 13.48
C ALA A 59 2.36 -7.06 12.59
N LEU A 60 2.57 -6.66 11.33
CA LEU A 60 3.49 -7.36 10.42
C LEU A 60 4.94 -7.27 10.91
N ALA A 61 5.39 -6.09 11.37
CA ALA A 61 6.74 -5.88 11.87
C ALA A 61 7.10 -6.79 13.05
N VAL A 62 6.16 -7.06 13.95
CA VAL A 62 6.34 -8.02 15.05
C VAL A 62 6.63 -9.42 14.50
N GLY A 63 5.83 -9.89 13.55
CA GLY A 63 6.00 -11.20 12.92
C GLY A 63 7.31 -11.33 12.14
N LEU A 64 7.68 -10.30 11.37
CA LEU A 64 8.96 -10.24 10.64
C LEU A 64 10.16 -10.25 11.60
N SER A 65 10.09 -9.47 12.69
CA SER A 65 11.15 -9.41 13.70
C SER A 65 11.38 -10.78 14.34
N SER A 66 10.32 -11.46 14.74
CA SER A 66 10.39 -12.80 15.30
C SER A 66 10.98 -13.81 14.32
N ARG A 67 10.63 -13.71 13.04
CA ARG A 67 11.04 -14.68 12.01
C ARG A 67 12.47 -14.49 11.54
N LEU A 68 12.92 -13.24 11.42
CA LEU A 68 14.22 -12.89 10.83
C LEU A 68 15.31 -12.56 11.86
N GLY A 69 14.97 -12.51 13.15
CA GLY A 69 15.94 -12.30 14.24
C GLY A 69 16.53 -10.90 14.33
N GLN A 70 15.95 -9.93 13.60
CA GLN A 70 16.31 -8.52 13.64
C GLN A 70 15.06 -7.68 13.89
N GLN A 71 15.24 -6.47 14.43
CA GLN A 71 14.12 -5.57 14.67
C GLN A 71 13.61 -4.95 13.37
N PHE A 72 12.29 -5.01 13.16
CA PHE A 72 11.57 -4.27 12.14
C PHE A 72 10.81 -3.13 12.83
N VAL A 73 11.14 -1.88 12.50
CA VAL A 73 10.58 -0.71 13.16
C VAL A 73 9.76 0.13 12.19
N ILE A 74 8.62 0.65 12.66
CA ILE A 74 7.73 1.48 11.83
C ILE A 74 8.13 2.95 11.97
N GLU A 75 8.34 3.60 10.81
CA GLU A 75 8.56 5.03 10.68
C GLU A 75 7.39 5.66 9.92
N ASN A 76 6.59 6.48 10.58
CA ASN A 76 5.50 7.20 9.92
C ASN A 76 6.03 8.45 9.20
N ARG A 77 5.87 8.52 7.86
CA ARG A 77 6.23 9.66 7.00
C ARG A 77 5.04 10.13 6.18
N PRO A 78 4.05 10.77 6.82
CA PRO A 78 2.86 11.25 6.11
C PRO A 78 3.17 12.45 5.21
N GLY A 79 2.29 12.70 4.27
CA GLY A 79 2.30 13.88 3.43
C GLY A 79 2.02 13.59 1.96
N ALA A 80 1.35 14.54 1.31
CA ALA A 80 0.93 14.46 -0.09
C ALA A 80 0.19 13.16 -0.44
N GLY A 81 -0.70 12.69 0.47
CA GLY A 81 -1.47 11.45 0.31
C GLY A 81 -0.62 10.17 0.42
N GLY A 82 0.62 10.24 0.86
CA GLY A 82 1.59 9.13 0.95
C GLY A 82 2.76 9.25 -0.03
N ALA A 83 2.73 10.21 -0.95
CA ALA A 83 3.80 10.35 -1.94
C ALA A 83 5.16 10.67 -1.32
N LEU A 84 5.21 11.48 -0.24
CA LEU A 84 6.48 11.86 0.39
C LEU A 84 7.20 10.65 1.02
N GLY A 85 6.48 9.83 1.77
CA GLY A 85 7.04 8.60 2.35
C GLY A 85 7.47 7.60 1.29
N THR A 86 6.65 7.41 0.26
CA THR A 86 6.96 6.53 -0.87
C THR A 86 8.20 6.96 -1.62
N ALA A 87 8.32 8.27 -1.95
CA ALA A 87 9.49 8.82 -2.62
C ALA A 87 10.78 8.67 -1.79
N ALA A 88 10.68 8.73 -0.47
CA ALA A 88 11.83 8.50 0.40
C ALA A 88 12.33 7.04 0.31
N VAL A 89 11.43 6.06 0.25
CA VAL A 89 11.81 4.64 0.08
C VAL A 89 12.30 4.36 -1.34
N ALA A 90 11.65 4.91 -2.36
CA ALA A 90 12.08 4.74 -3.75
C ALA A 90 13.52 5.21 -4.02
N ARG A 91 14.03 6.14 -3.22
CA ARG A 91 15.40 6.65 -3.27
C ARG A 91 16.36 6.07 -2.23
N ALA A 92 15.86 5.17 -1.37
CA ALA A 92 16.69 4.53 -0.36
C ALA A 92 17.66 3.50 -0.99
N GLU A 93 18.68 3.12 -0.23
CA GLU A 93 19.55 2.00 -0.62
C GLU A 93 18.73 0.73 -0.82
N ALA A 94 18.98 0.04 -1.93
CA ALA A 94 18.27 -1.17 -2.31
C ALA A 94 18.89 -2.42 -1.64
N ASP A 95 19.12 -2.37 -0.34
CA ASP A 95 19.74 -3.43 0.46
C ASP A 95 18.72 -4.19 1.34
N GLY A 96 17.44 -3.85 1.23
CA GLY A 96 16.36 -4.44 2.00
C GLY A 96 16.16 -3.86 3.41
N HIS A 97 17.00 -2.94 3.89
CA HIS A 97 16.89 -2.38 5.24
C HIS A 97 15.98 -1.14 5.34
N THR A 98 15.46 -0.67 4.20
CA THR A 98 14.41 0.36 4.15
C THR A 98 13.30 -0.13 3.23
N LEU A 99 12.14 -0.40 3.80
CA LEU A 99 10.98 -0.96 3.12
C LEU A 99 9.80 0.02 3.18
N LEU A 100 8.82 -0.16 2.33
CA LEU A 100 7.55 0.57 2.34
C LEU A 100 6.42 -0.37 2.73
N PHE A 101 5.53 0.07 3.61
CA PHE A 101 4.24 -0.59 3.83
C PHE A 101 3.13 0.38 3.44
N ALA A 102 2.48 0.14 2.31
CA ALA A 102 1.55 1.10 1.73
C ALA A 102 0.45 0.44 0.88
N PRO A 103 -0.67 1.15 0.66
CA PRO A 103 -1.62 0.78 -0.39
C PRO A 103 -1.00 0.91 -1.78
N ALA A 104 -1.46 0.08 -2.71
CA ALA A 104 -1.05 0.07 -4.11
C ALA A 104 -1.23 1.43 -4.83
N LEU A 105 -2.17 2.24 -4.36
CA LEU A 105 -2.45 3.57 -4.94
C LEU A 105 -1.21 4.48 -5.01
N VAL A 106 -0.24 4.31 -4.13
CA VAL A 106 1.00 5.10 -4.17
C VAL A 106 1.78 4.84 -5.45
N LEU A 107 1.61 3.67 -6.10
CA LEU A 107 2.19 3.34 -7.40
C LEU A 107 1.18 3.47 -8.55
N SER A 108 -0.10 3.19 -8.30
CA SER A 108 -1.11 3.16 -9.36
C SER A 108 -1.80 4.51 -9.62
N VAL A 109 -1.75 5.46 -8.68
CA VAL A 109 -2.44 6.75 -8.80
C VAL A 109 -1.46 7.92 -8.86
N TYR A 110 -0.60 8.07 -7.84
CA TYR A 110 0.21 9.28 -7.72
C TYR A 110 1.16 9.56 -8.87
N PRO A 111 1.93 8.58 -9.40
CA PRO A 111 2.79 8.82 -10.53
C PRO A 111 2.04 9.24 -11.79
N GLN A 112 0.83 8.70 -11.99
CA GLN A 112 -0.02 9.03 -13.13
C GLN A 112 -0.69 10.42 -13.00
N ALA A 113 -1.11 10.77 -11.78
CA ALA A 113 -1.78 12.03 -11.51
C ALA A 113 -0.82 13.22 -11.46
N ARG A 114 0.42 13.01 -10.97
CA ARG A 114 1.40 14.06 -10.67
C ARG A 114 2.62 14.06 -11.59
N GLY A 115 2.84 13.00 -12.39
CA GLY A 115 4.00 12.89 -13.26
C GLY A 115 5.31 13.03 -12.47
N ALA A 116 6.20 13.91 -12.90
CA ALA A 116 7.50 14.16 -12.25
C ALA A 116 7.37 14.64 -10.80
N ASP A 117 6.28 15.35 -10.45
CA ASP A 117 6.06 15.88 -9.09
C ASP A 117 5.72 14.79 -8.06
N ALA A 118 5.47 13.56 -8.50
CA ALA A 118 5.37 12.42 -7.59
C ALA A 118 6.73 12.11 -6.91
N GLY A 119 7.84 12.44 -7.57
CA GLY A 119 9.20 12.23 -7.08
C GLY A 119 9.69 10.78 -7.18
N TYR A 120 8.93 9.90 -7.83
CA TYR A 120 9.26 8.50 -8.14
C TYR A 120 8.40 8.01 -9.31
N LYS A 121 8.81 6.89 -9.94
CA LYS A 121 8.08 6.22 -11.02
C LYS A 121 7.24 5.05 -10.49
N PRO A 122 6.23 4.54 -11.24
CA PRO A 122 5.45 3.37 -10.85
C PRO A 122 6.29 2.11 -10.60
N ASP A 123 7.41 1.97 -11.31
CA ASP A 123 8.34 0.85 -11.27
C ASP A 123 9.50 1.03 -10.27
N ALA A 124 9.44 2.08 -9.44
CA ALA A 124 10.49 2.36 -8.46
C ALA A 124 10.54 1.39 -7.27
N LEU A 125 9.49 0.61 -7.10
CA LEU A 125 9.35 -0.33 -5.98
C LEU A 125 8.94 -1.73 -6.48
N THR A 126 9.47 -2.74 -5.81
CA THR A 126 9.14 -4.16 -6.03
C THR A 126 8.21 -4.65 -4.92
N PRO A 127 7.05 -5.26 -5.24
CA PRO A 127 6.20 -5.94 -4.27
C PRO A 127 6.90 -7.13 -3.60
N ILE A 128 6.76 -7.23 -2.27
CA ILE A 128 7.23 -8.39 -1.50
C ILE A 128 6.06 -9.31 -1.16
N CYS A 129 4.99 -8.74 -0.63
CA CYS A 129 3.77 -9.47 -0.28
C CYS A 129 2.61 -8.49 -0.10
N GLN A 130 1.42 -8.86 -0.56
CA GLN A 130 0.19 -8.19 -0.18
C GLN A 130 -0.27 -8.72 1.18
N THR A 131 -0.67 -7.84 2.07
CA THR A 131 -1.11 -8.23 3.42
C THR A 131 -2.42 -7.59 3.83
N PHE A 132 -3.01 -6.74 3.00
CA PHE A 132 -4.31 -6.18 3.28
C PHE A 132 -5.11 -5.88 2.01
N THR A 133 -6.43 -5.89 2.16
CA THR A 133 -7.40 -5.41 1.18
C THR A 133 -8.45 -4.61 1.94
N ASN A 134 -8.57 -3.33 1.65
CA ASN A 134 -9.50 -2.46 2.36
C ASN A 134 -10.79 -2.27 1.54
N ALA A 135 -11.92 -2.36 2.20
CA ALA A 135 -13.17 -1.79 1.71
C ALA A 135 -13.27 -0.34 2.16
N MET A 136 -13.88 0.50 1.33
CA MET A 136 -14.24 1.87 1.69
C MET A 136 -15.69 1.92 2.17
N ALA A 137 -16.02 2.91 2.99
CA ALA A 137 -17.38 3.09 3.47
C ALA A 137 -17.76 4.58 3.52
N LEU A 138 -19.04 4.83 3.39
CA LEU A 138 -19.65 6.12 3.68
C LEU A 138 -20.27 6.09 5.08
N ALA A 139 -19.87 7.05 5.89
CA ALA A 139 -20.34 7.20 7.26
C ALA A 139 -20.98 8.56 7.49
N VAL A 140 -21.92 8.59 8.43
CA VAL A 140 -22.58 9.80 8.91
C VAL A 140 -22.68 9.76 10.44
N ARG A 141 -23.02 10.87 11.09
CA ARG A 141 -23.33 10.86 12.53
C ARG A 141 -24.54 9.98 12.81
N PRO A 142 -24.64 9.38 14.01
CA PRO A 142 -25.76 8.52 14.40
C PRO A 142 -27.11 9.23 14.34
N ASP A 143 -27.15 10.52 14.68
CA ASP A 143 -28.34 11.38 14.70
C ASP A 143 -28.62 12.07 13.33
N SER A 144 -27.79 11.83 12.32
CA SER A 144 -27.99 12.39 10.98
C SER A 144 -29.36 11.98 10.38
N PRO A 145 -30.04 12.89 9.70
CA PRO A 145 -31.23 12.55 8.90
C PRO A 145 -30.90 11.62 7.72
N ILE A 146 -29.65 11.59 7.28
CA ILE A 146 -29.16 10.69 6.21
C ILE A 146 -28.97 9.30 6.82
N LYS A 147 -29.78 8.33 6.41
CA LYS A 147 -29.75 6.95 6.91
C LYS A 147 -29.32 5.94 5.86
N THR A 148 -29.45 6.30 4.58
CA THR A 148 -29.16 5.48 3.41
C THR A 148 -28.42 6.28 2.35
N ILE A 149 -27.87 5.62 1.36
CA ILE A 149 -27.32 6.28 0.15
C ILE A 149 -28.42 7.05 -0.58
N GLY A 150 -29.66 6.52 -0.62
CA GLY A 150 -30.81 7.19 -1.21
C GLY A 150 -31.11 8.54 -0.54
N ASP A 151 -31.07 8.60 0.80
CA ASP A 151 -31.27 9.87 1.53
C ASP A 151 -30.17 10.89 1.21
N LEU A 152 -28.91 10.43 1.13
CA LEU A 152 -27.78 11.27 0.76
C LEU A 152 -27.98 11.88 -0.64
N VAL A 153 -28.33 11.06 -1.62
CA VAL A 153 -28.56 11.49 -3.00
C VAL A 153 -29.74 12.44 -3.09
N ALA A 154 -30.85 12.11 -2.42
CA ALA A 154 -32.03 12.96 -2.40
C ALA A 154 -31.72 14.35 -1.80
N MET A 155 -31.02 14.39 -0.66
CA MET A 155 -30.67 15.66 0.00
C MET A 155 -29.68 16.48 -0.84
N ALA A 156 -28.68 15.85 -1.46
CA ALA A 156 -27.75 16.54 -2.35
C ALA A 156 -28.42 17.15 -3.57
N LYS A 157 -29.42 16.46 -4.16
CA LYS A 157 -30.22 16.98 -5.28
C LYS A 157 -31.15 18.12 -4.88
N GLN A 158 -31.76 18.04 -3.69
CA GLN A 158 -32.65 19.08 -3.17
C GLN A 158 -31.91 20.36 -2.77
N ARG A 159 -30.67 20.23 -2.30
CA ARG A 159 -29.86 21.34 -1.78
C ARG A 159 -28.44 21.27 -2.34
N PRO A 160 -28.21 21.58 -3.62
CA PRO A 160 -26.88 21.58 -4.21
C PRO A 160 -25.92 22.47 -3.43
N GLY A 161 -24.72 21.96 -3.11
CA GLY A 161 -23.69 22.67 -2.35
C GLY A 161 -23.91 22.79 -0.83
N ALA A 162 -25.03 22.28 -0.28
CA ALA A 162 -25.30 22.35 1.16
C ALA A 162 -24.59 21.25 1.96
N LEU A 163 -24.19 20.17 1.31
CA LEU A 163 -23.47 19.07 1.93
C LEU A 163 -21.97 19.15 1.68
N ASN A 164 -21.20 18.69 2.66
CA ASN A 164 -19.77 18.46 2.53
C ASN A 164 -19.42 17.03 2.98
N TYR A 165 -18.31 16.51 2.46
CA TYR A 165 -17.76 15.24 2.91
C TYR A 165 -16.28 15.37 3.24
N GLY A 166 -15.83 14.61 4.23
CA GLY A 166 -14.41 14.53 4.62
C GLY A 166 -13.76 13.26 4.10
N HIS A 167 -12.47 13.38 3.81
CA HIS A 167 -11.60 12.29 3.41
C HIS A 167 -10.15 12.53 3.84
N GLN A 168 -9.32 11.49 3.88
CA GLN A 168 -7.94 11.56 4.42
C GLN A 168 -6.89 12.22 3.51
N GLY A 169 -7.32 12.97 2.51
CA GLY A 169 -6.48 13.75 1.60
C GLY A 169 -6.72 13.46 0.12
N PRO A 170 -6.29 14.38 -0.76
CA PRO A 170 -6.51 14.26 -2.20
C PRO A 170 -5.87 13.00 -2.79
N LEU A 171 -6.55 12.40 -3.79
CA LEU A 171 -6.11 11.20 -4.51
C LEU A 171 -5.95 9.95 -3.63
N THR A 172 -6.41 9.97 -2.37
CA THR A 172 -6.53 8.74 -1.57
C THR A 172 -7.72 7.90 -2.03
N ILE A 173 -7.75 6.60 -1.70
CA ILE A 173 -8.86 5.76 -2.13
C ILE A 173 -10.21 6.24 -1.58
N PRO A 174 -10.36 6.67 -0.31
CA PRO A 174 -11.62 7.26 0.15
C PRO A 174 -12.07 8.48 -0.66
N HIS A 175 -11.14 9.35 -1.06
CA HIS A 175 -11.45 10.47 -1.94
C HIS A 175 -11.95 9.99 -3.31
N LEU A 176 -11.16 9.13 -3.99
CA LEU A 176 -11.51 8.62 -5.32
C LEU A 176 -12.81 7.80 -5.32
N ALA A 177 -13.07 7.03 -4.26
CA ALA A 177 -14.30 6.28 -4.08
C ALA A 177 -15.52 7.19 -4.03
N MET A 178 -15.41 8.29 -3.27
CA MET A 178 -16.48 9.27 -3.19
C MET A 178 -16.67 10.00 -4.51
N GLU A 179 -15.62 10.45 -5.17
CA GLU A 179 -15.70 11.12 -6.47
C GLU A 179 -16.33 10.23 -7.55
N GLU A 180 -15.97 8.94 -7.60
CA GLU A 180 -16.59 7.97 -8.49
C GLU A 180 -18.08 7.81 -8.17
N PHE A 181 -18.44 7.74 -6.88
CA PHE A 181 -19.83 7.68 -6.44
C PHE A 181 -20.62 8.95 -6.83
N LEU A 182 -20.07 10.14 -6.59
CA LEU A 182 -20.70 11.40 -6.95
C LEU A 182 -21.02 11.48 -8.44
N GLN A 183 -20.07 11.02 -9.27
CA GLN A 183 -20.24 10.95 -10.72
C GLN A 183 -21.36 9.98 -11.12
N VAL A 184 -21.36 8.76 -10.60
CA VAL A 184 -22.37 7.73 -10.91
C VAL A 184 -23.75 8.14 -10.41
N ALA A 185 -23.83 8.80 -9.25
CA ALA A 185 -25.09 9.29 -8.67
C ALA A 185 -25.60 10.59 -9.32
N GLY A 186 -24.77 11.27 -10.10
CA GLY A 186 -25.11 12.56 -10.73
C GLY A 186 -25.39 13.65 -9.70
N ILE A 187 -24.56 13.75 -8.65
CA ILE A 187 -24.66 14.72 -7.56
C ILE A 187 -23.33 15.42 -7.31
N SER A 188 -23.37 16.56 -6.63
CA SER A 188 -22.20 17.31 -6.19
C SER A 188 -22.27 17.56 -4.69
N ILE A 189 -21.19 17.24 -3.99
CA ILE A 189 -20.99 17.46 -2.55
C ILE A 189 -19.58 18.04 -2.38
N ALA A 190 -19.41 19.10 -1.60
CA ALA A 190 -18.11 19.75 -1.41
C ALA A 190 -17.14 18.83 -0.67
N ASP A 191 -15.91 18.66 -1.17
CA ASP A 191 -14.86 17.88 -0.54
C ASP A 191 -14.11 18.71 0.52
N ILE A 192 -13.78 18.06 1.64
CA ILE A 192 -12.98 18.63 2.74
C ILE A 192 -11.80 17.67 2.99
N PRO A 193 -10.59 18.02 2.56
CA PRO A 193 -9.41 17.18 2.76
C PRO A 193 -8.84 17.33 4.17
N PHE A 194 -8.57 16.21 4.84
CA PHE A 194 -7.90 16.13 6.13
C PHE A 194 -6.49 15.55 6.03
N ARG A 195 -5.66 15.78 7.05
CA ARG A 195 -4.31 15.21 7.14
C ARG A 195 -4.29 13.80 7.74
N GLY A 196 -5.34 13.02 7.51
CA GLY A 196 -5.48 11.65 7.97
C GLY A 196 -6.88 11.35 8.48
N GLU A 197 -7.21 10.08 8.51
CA GLU A 197 -8.54 9.56 8.78
C GLU A 197 -9.06 9.80 10.22
N PRO A 198 -8.22 9.79 11.28
CA PRO A 198 -8.69 10.12 12.63
C PRO A 198 -9.32 11.50 12.73
N LEU A 199 -8.80 12.50 12.00
CA LEU A 199 -9.37 13.84 11.96
C LEU A 199 -10.72 13.89 11.26
N VAL A 200 -10.88 13.11 10.18
CA VAL A 200 -12.17 12.96 9.47
C VAL A 200 -13.24 12.45 10.42
N ILE A 201 -12.93 11.41 11.19
CA ILE A 201 -13.88 10.80 12.14
C ILE A 201 -14.23 11.79 13.25
N THR A 202 -13.25 12.51 13.79
CA THR A 202 -13.46 13.53 14.81
C THR A 202 -14.41 14.61 14.33
N ASP A 203 -14.19 15.15 13.13
CA ASP A 203 -15.01 16.22 12.56
C ASP A 203 -16.39 15.74 12.13
N LEU A 204 -16.52 14.46 11.72
CA LEU A 204 -17.82 13.86 11.49
C LEU A 204 -18.64 13.80 12.78
N ILE A 205 -18.06 13.28 13.86
CA ILE A 205 -18.73 13.18 15.18
C ILE A 205 -19.06 14.58 15.70
N GLY A 206 -18.15 15.54 15.51
CA GLY A 206 -18.35 16.95 15.87
C GLY A 206 -19.35 17.71 15.02
N GLY A 207 -19.83 17.12 13.91
CA GLY A 207 -20.81 17.74 13.00
C GLY A 207 -20.25 18.83 12.09
N GLN A 208 -18.93 18.92 11.94
CA GLN A 208 -18.27 19.86 11.03
C GLN A 208 -18.40 19.39 9.57
N ILE A 209 -18.50 18.08 9.36
CA ILE A 209 -18.81 17.47 8.07
C ILE A 209 -20.09 16.62 8.15
N HIS A 210 -20.77 16.49 7.04
CA HIS A 210 -22.04 15.74 6.93
C HIS A 210 -21.82 14.26 6.67
N VAL A 211 -20.83 13.93 5.85
CA VAL A 211 -20.49 12.58 5.40
C VAL A 211 -18.98 12.39 5.52
N ALA A 212 -18.54 11.19 5.86
CA ALA A 212 -17.14 10.79 5.80
C ALA A 212 -17.00 9.64 4.80
N SER A 213 -16.02 9.75 3.91
CA SER A 213 -15.52 8.64 3.10
C SER A 213 -14.26 8.09 3.79
N ILE A 214 -14.33 6.87 4.28
CA ILE A 214 -13.30 6.27 5.16
C ILE A 214 -12.96 4.85 4.76
N VAL A 215 -11.83 4.33 5.27
CA VAL A 215 -11.55 2.89 5.27
C VAL A 215 -12.51 2.22 6.25
N LEU A 216 -13.18 1.16 5.82
CA LEU A 216 -14.21 0.47 6.63
C LEU A 216 -13.71 0.06 8.02
N GLY A 217 -12.45 -0.41 8.11
CA GLY A 217 -11.83 -0.80 9.38
C GLY A 217 -11.75 0.33 10.42
N SER A 218 -11.66 1.56 9.97
CA SER A 218 -11.61 2.74 10.87
C SER A 218 -12.96 3.05 11.53
N ALA A 219 -14.05 2.44 11.07
CA ALA A 219 -15.36 2.57 11.71
C ALA A 219 -15.48 1.73 13.00
N ALA A 220 -14.60 0.76 13.20
CA ALA A 220 -14.67 -0.15 14.35
C ALA A 220 -14.52 0.61 15.68
N GLY A 221 -15.49 0.46 16.56
CA GLY A 221 -15.51 1.13 17.87
C GLY A 221 -15.85 2.63 17.82
N GLN A 222 -16.16 3.20 16.67
CA GLN A 222 -16.54 4.60 16.53
C GLN A 222 -18.06 4.78 16.65
N ASN A 223 -18.45 5.91 17.24
CA ASN A 223 -19.87 6.31 17.32
C ASN A 223 -20.33 6.99 16.03
N ILE A 224 -20.37 6.21 14.94
CA ILE A 224 -20.81 6.66 13.60
C ILE A 224 -21.78 5.64 13.00
N ARG A 225 -22.58 6.08 12.03
CA ARG A 225 -23.46 5.21 11.24
C ARG A 225 -22.87 5.00 9.86
N LEU A 226 -22.67 3.75 9.45
CA LEU A 226 -22.34 3.39 8.08
C LEU A 226 -23.62 3.36 7.24
N ILE A 227 -23.62 4.03 6.09
CA ILE A 227 -24.77 4.08 5.16
C ILE A 227 -24.53 3.29 3.87
N GLY A 228 -23.28 2.87 3.62
CA GLY A 228 -22.93 2.01 2.49
C GLY A 228 -21.47 1.62 2.51
N VAL A 229 -21.18 0.41 2.01
CA VAL A 229 -19.82 -0.11 1.82
C VAL A 229 -19.54 -0.22 0.32
N PHE A 230 -18.40 0.25 -0.12
CA PHE A 230 -17.93 0.08 -1.49
C PHE A 230 -17.32 -1.31 -1.66
N ALA A 231 -18.13 -2.28 -1.97
CA ALA A 231 -17.75 -3.66 -2.20
C ALA A 231 -18.78 -4.36 -3.11
N GLU A 232 -18.38 -5.48 -3.73
CA GLU A 232 -19.28 -6.30 -4.55
C GLU A 232 -20.36 -6.99 -3.69
N THR A 233 -19.99 -7.42 -2.48
CA THR A 233 -20.86 -8.08 -1.51
C THR A 233 -20.71 -7.44 -0.15
N ARG A 234 -21.69 -7.65 0.74
CA ARG A 234 -21.64 -7.14 2.12
C ARG A 234 -20.42 -7.66 2.86
N HIS A 235 -19.79 -6.79 3.60
CA HIS A 235 -18.58 -7.13 4.34
C HIS A 235 -18.92 -8.00 5.56
N PRO A 236 -18.23 -9.14 5.79
CA PRO A 236 -18.56 -10.06 6.90
C PRO A 236 -18.54 -9.42 8.28
N ALA A 237 -17.66 -8.43 8.52
CA ALA A 237 -17.61 -7.71 9.80
C ALA A 237 -18.77 -6.69 9.98
N PHE A 238 -19.48 -6.34 8.90
CA PHE A 238 -20.59 -5.38 8.90
C PHE A 238 -21.77 -5.89 8.05
N PRO A 239 -22.34 -7.07 8.37
CA PRO A 239 -23.33 -7.74 7.51
C PRO A 239 -24.66 -6.99 7.39
N SER A 240 -24.97 -6.10 8.33
CA SER A 240 -26.16 -5.25 8.29
C SER A 240 -26.02 -4.03 7.39
N VAL A 241 -24.81 -3.66 6.99
CA VAL A 241 -24.56 -2.48 6.15
C VAL A 241 -24.65 -2.92 4.68
N PRO A 242 -25.58 -2.35 3.88
CA PRO A 242 -25.69 -2.68 2.46
C PRO A 242 -24.48 -2.13 1.69
N THR A 243 -24.16 -2.77 0.56
CA THR A 243 -23.18 -2.19 -0.35
C THR A 243 -23.77 -1.00 -1.10
N VAL A 244 -22.90 -0.13 -1.60
CA VAL A 244 -23.28 0.97 -2.48
C VAL A 244 -23.91 0.42 -3.77
N LYS A 245 -23.42 -0.74 -4.24
CA LYS A 245 -23.93 -1.47 -5.40
C LYS A 245 -25.34 -2.02 -5.17
N GLU A 246 -25.62 -2.63 -4.00
CA GLU A 246 -26.99 -3.06 -3.63
C GLU A 246 -27.99 -1.91 -3.60
N GLN A 247 -27.52 -0.68 -3.37
CA GLN A 247 -28.34 0.52 -3.36
C GLN A 247 -28.42 1.20 -4.74
N GLY A 248 -27.98 0.53 -5.82
CA GLY A 248 -28.16 0.96 -7.20
C GLY A 248 -26.98 1.71 -7.82
N TYR A 249 -25.82 1.79 -7.16
CA TYR A 249 -24.66 2.51 -7.66
C TYR A 249 -23.48 1.55 -7.81
N ASP A 250 -23.08 1.26 -9.06
CA ASP A 250 -22.00 0.31 -9.37
C ASP A 250 -20.62 0.97 -9.20
N VAL A 251 -20.23 1.13 -7.94
CA VAL A 251 -18.94 1.70 -7.52
C VAL A 251 -18.28 0.76 -6.53
N SER A 252 -17.12 0.23 -6.91
CA SER A 252 -16.35 -0.71 -6.08
C SER A 252 -14.84 -0.49 -6.25
N PRO A 253 -14.30 0.58 -5.66
CA PRO A 253 -12.89 0.90 -5.76
C PRO A 253 -12.03 -0.15 -5.05
N ALA A 254 -11.06 -0.70 -5.76
CA ALA A 254 -10.09 -1.62 -5.17
C ALA A 254 -9.09 -0.83 -4.31
N SER A 255 -8.89 -1.29 -3.07
CA SER A 255 -7.81 -0.84 -2.20
C SER A 255 -7.12 -2.06 -1.60
N PHE A 256 -5.87 -2.24 -1.92
CA PHE A 256 -5.04 -3.33 -1.41
C PHE A 256 -3.62 -2.82 -1.25
N GLY A 257 -2.80 -3.55 -0.52
CA GLY A 257 -1.42 -3.16 -0.32
C GLY A 257 -0.67 -4.12 0.58
N GLY A 258 0.55 -3.75 0.90
CA GLY A 258 1.44 -4.60 1.68
C GLY A 258 2.84 -4.05 1.73
N LEU A 259 3.80 -4.96 1.79
CA LEU A 259 5.22 -4.68 1.91
C LEU A 259 5.86 -4.57 0.52
N LEU A 260 6.65 -3.52 0.33
CA LEU A 260 7.41 -3.27 -0.90
C LEU A 260 8.85 -2.90 -0.55
N ALA A 261 9.77 -3.16 -1.48
CA ALA A 261 11.17 -2.75 -1.40
C ALA A 261 11.54 -1.82 -2.57
N PRO A 262 12.68 -1.08 -2.52
CA PRO A 262 13.26 -0.44 -3.69
C PRO A 262 13.46 -1.46 -4.83
N ALA A 263 13.17 -1.07 -6.08
CA ALA A 263 13.14 -1.99 -7.23
C ALA A 263 14.46 -2.74 -7.49
N ALA A 264 15.61 -2.13 -7.14
CA ALA A 264 16.92 -2.75 -7.30
C ALA A 264 17.34 -3.64 -6.12
N THR A 265 16.44 -3.95 -5.16
CA THR A 265 16.73 -4.85 -4.03
C THR A 265 17.07 -6.24 -4.56
N PRO A 266 18.18 -6.87 -4.10
CA PRO A 266 18.60 -8.20 -4.55
C PRO A 266 17.50 -9.24 -4.40
N ALA A 267 17.37 -10.15 -5.37
CA ALA A 267 16.32 -11.15 -5.41
C ALA A 267 16.31 -12.08 -4.18
N ASP A 268 17.47 -12.49 -3.70
CA ASP A 268 17.62 -13.31 -2.50
C ASP A 268 17.11 -12.62 -1.23
N VAL A 269 17.25 -11.30 -1.15
CA VAL A 269 16.70 -10.47 -0.06
C VAL A 269 15.17 -10.38 -0.19
N VAL A 270 14.66 -10.16 -1.40
CA VAL A 270 13.21 -10.13 -1.68
C VAL A 270 12.57 -11.48 -1.33
N ASP A 271 13.17 -12.59 -1.78
CA ASP A 271 12.68 -13.94 -1.50
C ASP A 271 12.65 -14.25 0.00
N LYS A 272 13.69 -13.85 0.71
CA LYS A 272 13.77 -14.03 2.17
C LYS A 272 12.69 -13.21 2.90
N LEU A 273 12.48 -11.98 2.48
CA LEU A 273 11.41 -11.13 3.01
C LEU A 273 10.03 -11.69 2.66
N ALA A 274 9.80 -12.15 1.43
CA ALA A 274 8.54 -12.76 0.99
C ALA A 274 8.20 -14.01 1.79
N GLY A 275 9.18 -14.91 1.99
CA GLY A 275 9.00 -16.10 2.82
C GLY A 275 8.68 -15.77 4.29
N ALA A 276 9.35 -14.77 4.87
CA ALA A 276 9.05 -14.30 6.22
C ALA A 276 7.67 -13.63 6.31
N CYS A 277 7.31 -12.82 5.30
CA CYS A 277 6.01 -12.17 5.23
C CYS A 277 4.86 -13.17 5.12
N ALA A 278 4.99 -14.23 4.32
CA ALA A 278 3.98 -15.27 4.17
C ALA A 278 3.59 -15.92 5.51
N VAL A 279 4.57 -16.10 6.40
CA VAL A 279 4.34 -16.63 7.75
C VAL A 279 3.79 -15.54 8.68
N ALA A 280 4.38 -14.36 8.67
CA ALA A 280 3.99 -13.25 9.55
C ALA A 280 2.55 -12.78 9.30
N ALA A 281 2.15 -12.63 8.04
CA ALA A 281 0.82 -12.20 7.66
C ALA A 281 -0.30 -13.21 7.96
N LYS A 282 0.05 -14.49 8.15
CA LYS A 282 -0.88 -15.58 8.52
C LYS A 282 -0.75 -15.98 9.99
N SER A 283 0.00 -15.22 10.80
CA SER A 283 0.11 -15.47 12.23
C SER A 283 -1.18 -15.06 12.95
N GLU A 284 -1.53 -15.75 14.02
CA GLU A 284 -2.70 -15.43 14.86
C GLU A 284 -2.67 -13.95 15.33
N ALA A 285 -1.48 -13.45 15.66
CA ALA A 285 -1.27 -12.07 16.06
C ALA A 285 -1.66 -11.08 14.94
N TYR A 286 -1.20 -11.33 13.70
CA TYR A 286 -1.56 -10.50 12.56
C TYR A 286 -3.04 -10.63 12.20
N GLU A 287 -3.57 -11.84 12.13
CA GLU A 287 -4.97 -12.10 11.81
C GLU A 287 -5.93 -11.45 12.81
N THR A 288 -5.56 -11.41 14.10
CA THR A 288 -6.37 -10.74 15.12
C THR A 288 -6.47 -9.24 14.86
N VAL A 289 -5.36 -8.61 14.47
CA VAL A 289 -5.33 -7.19 14.09
C VAL A 289 -6.05 -6.97 12.77
N ALA A 290 -5.85 -7.85 11.78
CA ALA A 290 -6.51 -7.79 10.49
C ALA A 290 -8.03 -7.88 10.62
N ARG A 291 -8.56 -8.79 11.44
CA ARG A 291 -10.01 -8.86 11.74
C ARG A 291 -10.55 -7.59 12.37
N ARG A 292 -9.81 -6.99 13.33
CA ARG A 292 -10.21 -5.71 13.96
C ARG A 292 -10.19 -4.54 12.96
N ALA A 293 -9.28 -4.61 11.99
CA ALA A 293 -9.19 -3.65 10.88
C ALA A 293 -10.16 -3.98 9.72
N ALA A 294 -11.13 -4.87 9.94
CA ALA A 294 -12.10 -5.32 8.94
C ALA A 294 -11.44 -5.79 7.63
N GLN A 295 -10.36 -6.57 7.73
CA GLN A 295 -9.78 -7.21 6.57
C GLN A 295 -10.57 -8.47 6.19
N PRO A 296 -10.79 -8.75 4.90
CA PRO A 296 -11.33 -10.03 4.46
C PRO A 296 -10.35 -11.17 4.74
N THR A 297 -10.79 -12.41 4.69
CA THR A 297 -9.95 -13.58 4.99
C THR A 297 -8.90 -13.88 3.91
N ASP A 298 -9.11 -13.37 2.70
CA ASP A 298 -8.27 -13.53 1.51
C ASP A 298 -7.36 -12.31 1.23
N TYR A 299 -7.00 -11.58 2.28
CA TYR A 299 -6.18 -10.36 2.15
C TYR A 299 -4.74 -10.62 1.70
N TYR A 300 -4.20 -11.81 1.91
CA TYR A 300 -2.82 -12.14 1.58
C TYR A 300 -2.65 -12.57 0.12
N ALA A 301 -1.59 -12.05 -0.52
CA ALA A 301 -1.05 -12.57 -1.77
C ALA A 301 0.49 -12.52 -1.74
N ASP A 302 1.12 -13.48 -2.43
CA ASP A 302 2.57 -13.50 -2.61
C ASP A 302 3.06 -12.36 -3.54
N SER A 303 4.36 -12.31 -3.77
CA SER A 303 4.99 -11.27 -4.59
C SER A 303 4.43 -11.22 -6.01
N ASP A 304 4.30 -12.38 -6.66
CA ASP A 304 3.87 -12.48 -8.06
C ASP A 304 2.41 -12.06 -8.22
N ALA A 305 1.52 -12.59 -7.40
CA ALA A 305 0.11 -12.24 -7.41
C ALA A 305 -0.10 -10.75 -7.03
N PHE A 306 0.70 -10.21 -6.12
CA PHE A 306 0.66 -8.79 -5.78
C PHE A 306 1.14 -7.92 -6.95
N GLN A 307 2.23 -8.29 -7.62
CA GLN A 307 2.73 -7.59 -8.81
C GLN A 307 1.71 -7.59 -9.95
N GLU A 308 1.10 -8.74 -10.23
CA GLU A 308 0.07 -8.86 -11.26
C GLU A 308 -1.16 -8.00 -10.95
N ARG A 309 -1.61 -8.02 -9.69
CA ARG A 309 -2.72 -7.18 -9.23
C ARG A 309 -2.40 -5.69 -9.33
N LEU A 310 -1.17 -5.29 -8.97
CA LEU A 310 -0.70 -3.91 -9.08
C LEU A 310 -0.68 -3.44 -10.53
N THR A 311 -0.19 -4.26 -11.45
CA THR A 311 -0.17 -3.95 -12.89
C THR A 311 -1.58 -3.68 -13.42
N ARG A 312 -2.53 -4.55 -13.10
CA ARG A 312 -3.95 -4.34 -13.47
C ARG A 312 -4.55 -3.09 -12.82
N ASP A 313 -4.16 -2.77 -11.57
CA ASP A 313 -4.66 -1.57 -10.88
C ASP A 313 -4.11 -0.29 -11.51
N ILE A 314 -2.84 -0.27 -11.94
CA ILE A 314 -2.23 0.86 -12.67
C ILE A 314 -3.02 1.15 -13.95
N GLU A 315 -3.33 0.13 -14.75
CA GLU A 315 -4.10 0.28 -15.99
C GLU A 315 -5.53 0.79 -15.73
N ARG A 316 -6.21 0.21 -14.74
CA ARG A 316 -7.57 0.62 -14.37
C ARG A 316 -7.62 2.07 -13.86
N LYS A 317 -6.67 2.47 -13.02
CA LYS A 317 -6.60 3.84 -12.45
C LYS A 317 -6.24 4.87 -13.51
N ALA A 318 -5.46 4.52 -14.55
CA ALA A 318 -5.20 5.40 -15.68
C ALA A 318 -6.51 5.87 -16.33
N ALA A 319 -7.44 4.95 -16.55
CA ALA A 319 -8.75 5.25 -17.14
C ALA A 319 -9.62 6.14 -16.22
N VAL A 320 -9.58 5.93 -14.90
CA VAL A 320 -10.31 6.77 -13.94
C VAL A 320 -9.72 8.18 -13.91
N LEU A 321 -8.40 8.31 -13.81
CA LEU A 321 -7.72 9.60 -13.74
C LEU A 321 -7.89 10.44 -15.02
N ALA A 322 -7.95 9.80 -16.19
CA ALA A 322 -8.22 10.49 -17.45
C ALA A 322 -9.61 11.18 -17.43
N ARG A 323 -10.59 10.59 -16.76
CA ARG A 323 -11.94 11.16 -16.61
C ARG A 323 -11.99 12.28 -15.57
N VAL A 324 -11.32 12.12 -14.44
CA VAL A 324 -11.27 13.15 -13.37
C VAL A 324 -10.56 14.42 -13.83
N LYS A 325 -9.51 14.32 -14.66
CA LYS A 325 -8.78 15.48 -15.23
C LYS A 325 -9.58 16.28 -16.26
N THR A 326 -10.67 15.75 -16.78
CA THR A 326 -11.51 16.41 -17.79
C THR A 326 -12.71 17.18 -17.20
N GLN A 327 -12.88 17.14 -15.87
CA GLN A 327 -13.86 18.01 -15.20
C GLN A 327 -13.21 19.36 -14.89
N PRO A 328 -13.82 20.48 -15.35
CA PRO A 328 -13.30 21.84 -15.14
C PRO A 328 -13.38 22.28 -13.69
#